data_d422315123a58a5b5120f897ea740dd6
#
_entry.id   d422315123a58a5b5120f897ea740dd6
#
_cell.length_a   1.000
_cell.length_b   1.000
_cell.length_c   1.000
_cell.angle_alpha   90.00
_cell.angle_beta   90.00
_cell.angle_gamma   90.00
#
_symmetry.space_group_name_H-M   'P 1'
#
loop_
_entity.id
_entity.type
_entity.pdbx_description
1 polymer ?
#
loop_
_entity_poly.entity_id
_entity_poly.type
_entity_poly.pdbx_seq_one_letter_code
_entity_poly.pdbx_strand_id
1 'polypeptide(L)'
;AGARLDFERFPKLCKTHDDGVCRAFARYFDNVDTDFYPRTNADLSEPRLRAAVAIAPGFTEAFTAESLRAMPTPLLLITGELDQQLPPQTHVHQMRHLLPSSSEYHEISDAHHFSFLPLCGDGAVELLAESNEEFVCKEFGEESRPAIHAETLRAITEFLIKQRVLRM
;
A
#
# COMPACT_ATOMS: atom_id res chain seq x y z
N ALA A 1 -3.69 1.73 -13.07
CA ALA A 1 -3.27 3.14 -13.04
C ALA A 1 -2.09 3.42 -13.98
N GLY A 2 -1.31 2.42 -14.39
CA GLY A 2 -0.22 2.55 -15.37
C GLY A 2 1.20 2.47 -14.79
N ALA A 3 1.35 2.36 -13.48
CA ALA A 3 2.65 2.07 -12.88
C ALA A 3 3.14 0.67 -13.29
N ARG A 4 4.45 0.53 -13.55
CA ARG A 4 5.09 -0.72 -13.97
C ARG A 4 6.08 -1.18 -12.92
N LEU A 5 6.03 -2.48 -12.59
CA LEU A 5 6.97 -3.09 -11.68
C LEU A 5 8.25 -3.53 -12.41
N ASP A 6 9.39 -3.17 -11.85
CA ASP A 6 10.67 -3.79 -12.14
C ASP A 6 10.96 -4.81 -11.02
N PHE A 7 10.41 -6.00 -11.18
CA PHE A 7 10.49 -7.02 -10.14
C PHE A 7 11.91 -7.56 -9.91
N GLU A 8 12.84 -7.38 -10.84
CA GLU A 8 14.26 -7.73 -10.65
C GLU A 8 14.93 -6.87 -9.55
N ARG A 9 14.38 -5.69 -9.26
CA ARG A 9 14.88 -4.82 -8.20
C ARG A 9 14.53 -5.35 -6.81
N PHE A 10 13.43 -6.08 -6.68
CA PHE A 10 12.86 -6.47 -5.40
C PHE A 10 13.79 -7.35 -4.55
N PRO A 11 14.42 -8.43 -5.09
CA PRO A 11 15.40 -9.21 -4.33
C PRO A 11 16.60 -8.40 -3.84
N LYS A 12 16.95 -7.33 -4.57
CA LYS A 12 18.06 -6.44 -4.18
C LYS A 12 17.67 -5.53 -3.03
N LEU A 13 16.43 -5.02 -3.04
CA LEU A 13 15.87 -4.21 -1.96
C LEU A 13 15.79 -5.02 -0.67
N CYS A 14 15.30 -6.24 -0.74
CA CYS A 14 15.20 -7.13 0.43
C CYS A 14 16.53 -7.58 1.04
N LYS A 15 17.66 -7.26 0.41
CA LYS A 15 18.98 -7.41 1.07
C LYS A 15 19.29 -6.28 2.07
N THR A 16 18.61 -5.17 1.95
CA THR A 16 18.82 -3.97 2.77
C THR A 16 17.62 -3.62 3.64
N HIS A 17 16.46 -4.18 3.35
CA HIS A 17 15.21 -3.95 4.09
C HIS A 17 14.80 -5.23 4.82
N ASP A 18 14.45 -5.09 6.10
CA ASP A 18 13.88 -6.16 6.92
C ASP A 18 12.45 -5.77 7.32
N ASP A 19 11.57 -5.73 6.33
CA ASP A 19 10.15 -5.43 6.51
C ASP A 19 9.26 -6.67 6.30
N GLY A 20 7.96 -6.52 6.52
CA GLY A 20 7.00 -7.61 6.40
C GLY A 20 6.96 -8.23 5.02
N VAL A 21 7.10 -7.41 3.97
CA VAL A 21 7.09 -7.87 2.57
C VAL A 21 8.35 -8.69 2.28
N CYS A 22 9.51 -8.18 2.62
CA CYS A 22 10.77 -8.88 2.39
C CYS A 22 10.82 -10.21 3.16
N ARG A 23 10.37 -10.25 4.40
CA ARG A 23 10.26 -11.50 5.18
C ARG A 23 9.29 -12.50 4.56
N ALA A 24 8.12 -12.05 4.11
CA ALA A 24 7.11 -12.92 3.51
C ALA A 24 7.58 -13.54 2.18
N PHE A 25 8.31 -12.78 1.37
CA PHE A 25 8.69 -13.18 0.02
C PHE A 25 10.10 -13.74 -0.10
N ALA A 26 10.96 -13.64 0.94
CA ALA A 26 12.36 -14.10 0.89
C ALA A 26 12.52 -15.50 0.30
N ARG A 27 11.69 -16.45 0.72
CA ARG A 27 11.71 -17.86 0.26
C ARG A 27 11.32 -18.06 -1.21
N TYR A 28 10.65 -17.08 -1.82
CA TYR A 28 10.21 -17.18 -3.21
C TYR A 28 11.27 -16.64 -4.18
N PHE A 29 12.14 -15.71 -3.76
CA PHE A 29 13.11 -15.08 -4.62
C PHE A 29 14.18 -16.04 -5.16
N ASP A 30 14.50 -17.09 -4.41
CA ASP A 30 15.49 -18.10 -4.81
C ASP A 30 14.98 -19.04 -5.91
N ASN A 31 13.66 -19.06 -6.16
CA ASN A 31 12.99 -20.00 -7.05
C ASN A 31 12.13 -19.30 -8.13
N VAL A 32 12.28 -17.99 -8.32
CA VAL A 32 11.54 -17.27 -9.37
C VAL A 32 12.10 -17.62 -10.73
N ASP A 33 11.24 -18.12 -11.62
CA ASP A 33 11.58 -18.31 -13.03
C ASP A 33 11.95 -16.98 -13.66
N THR A 34 13.11 -16.92 -14.32
CA THR A 34 13.61 -15.71 -14.97
C THR A 34 12.66 -15.19 -16.06
N ASP A 35 11.84 -16.05 -16.65
CA ASP A 35 10.82 -15.67 -17.64
C ASP A 35 9.63 -14.92 -16.99
N PHE A 36 9.53 -14.94 -15.67
CA PHE A 36 8.51 -14.19 -14.92
C PHE A 36 8.79 -12.68 -14.94
N TYR A 37 10.04 -12.24 -14.80
CA TYR A 37 10.42 -10.84 -14.66
C TYR A 37 9.96 -9.93 -15.82
N PRO A 38 10.15 -10.26 -17.09
CA PRO A 38 9.65 -9.43 -18.17
C PRO A 38 8.13 -9.24 -18.16
N ARG A 39 7.39 -10.23 -17.64
CA ARG A 39 5.92 -10.18 -17.56
C ARG A 39 5.44 -9.24 -16.47
N THR A 40 6.22 -9.03 -15.40
CA THR A 40 5.85 -8.11 -14.31
C THR A 40 5.98 -6.65 -14.73
N ASN A 41 6.81 -6.34 -15.72
CA ASN A 41 6.98 -4.98 -16.27
C ASN A 41 5.99 -4.67 -17.42
N ALA A 42 5.00 -5.52 -17.64
CA ALA A 42 3.99 -5.26 -18.66
C ALA A 42 3.18 -4.00 -18.35
N ASP A 43 2.75 -3.31 -19.39
CA ASP A 43 1.81 -2.21 -19.27
C ASP A 43 0.40 -2.77 -19.02
N LEU A 44 -0.05 -2.68 -17.78
CA LEU A 44 -1.39 -3.08 -17.35
C LEU A 44 -2.28 -1.84 -17.12
N SER A 45 -1.99 -0.72 -17.79
CA SER A 45 -2.83 0.46 -17.70
C SER A 45 -4.23 0.19 -18.27
N GLU A 46 -5.24 0.74 -17.61
CA GLU A 46 -6.63 0.64 -18.03
C GLU A 46 -7.16 2.07 -18.24
N PRO A 47 -7.38 2.50 -19.50
CA PRO A 47 -7.74 3.89 -19.81
C PRO A 47 -9.14 4.31 -19.29
N ARG A 48 -9.97 3.37 -18.89
CA ARG A 48 -11.28 3.65 -18.27
C ARG A 48 -11.17 4.06 -16.79
N LEU A 49 -10.02 3.84 -16.15
CA LEU A 49 -9.80 4.26 -14.76
C LEU A 49 -9.64 5.78 -14.70
N ARG A 50 -10.51 6.42 -13.96
CA ARG A 50 -10.51 7.87 -13.76
C ARG A 50 -9.74 8.31 -12.51
N ALA A 51 -9.67 7.45 -11.52
CA ALA A 51 -8.91 7.63 -10.28
C ALA A 51 -8.64 6.26 -9.67
N ALA A 52 -7.63 6.16 -8.82
CA ALA A 52 -7.31 4.96 -8.06
C ALA A 52 -6.99 5.32 -6.62
N VAL A 53 -7.23 4.38 -5.70
CA VAL A 53 -6.84 4.49 -4.29
C VAL A 53 -5.99 3.28 -3.95
N ALA A 54 -4.86 3.50 -3.32
CA ALA A 54 -4.00 2.45 -2.79
C ALA A 54 -3.84 2.67 -1.28
N ILE A 55 -4.26 1.68 -0.50
CA ILE A 55 -4.17 1.71 0.96
C ILE A 55 -3.08 0.74 1.39
N ALA A 56 -2.14 1.22 2.20
CA ALA A 56 -0.96 0.49 2.67
C ALA A 56 -0.27 -0.30 1.53
N PRO A 57 0.10 0.35 0.39
CA PRO A 57 0.64 -0.37 -0.75
C PRO A 57 2.05 -0.89 -0.48
N GLY A 58 2.26 -2.18 -0.80
CA GLY A 58 3.59 -2.80 -0.81
C GLY A 58 4.29 -2.70 -2.15
N PHE A 59 5.54 -3.16 -2.22
CA PHE A 59 6.38 -3.21 -3.42
C PHE A 59 6.65 -1.86 -4.10
N THR A 60 6.45 -0.75 -3.40
CA THR A 60 6.48 0.59 -4.00
C THR A 60 7.84 0.95 -4.58
N GLU A 61 8.93 0.44 -4.01
CA GLU A 61 10.31 0.67 -4.47
C GLU A 61 10.62 -0.11 -5.76
N ALA A 62 9.84 -1.13 -6.06
CA ALA A 62 9.99 -1.89 -7.30
C ALA A 62 9.30 -1.22 -8.50
N PHE A 63 8.48 -0.19 -8.30
CA PHE A 63 7.93 0.57 -9.42
C PHE A 63 9.01 1.40 -10.12
N THR A 64 8.96 1.44 -11.44
CA THR A 64 9.87 2.28 -12.21
C THR A 64 9.48 3.76 -12.07
N ALA A 65 10.46 4.61 -11.80
CA ALA A 65 10.23 6.05 -11.64
C ALA A 65 9.63 6.69 -12.91
N GLU A 66 10.00 6.17 -14.07
CA GLU A 66 9.46 6.63 -15.36
C GLU A 66 7.96 6.36 -15.45
N SER A 67 7.50 5.14 -15.15
CA SER A 67 6.07 4.80 -15.21
C SER A 67 5.24 5.54 -14.18
N LEU A 68 5.79 5.79 -12.99
CA LEU A 68 5.12 6.58 -11.96
C LEU A 68 4.90 8.03 -12.41
N ARG A 69 5.91 8.67 -13.02
CA ARG A 69 5.79 10.04 -13.55
C ARG A 69 4.85 10.14 -14.74
N ALA A 70 4.81 9.10 -15.56
CA ALA A 70 3.97 9.03 -16.77
C ALA A 70 2.54 8.53 -16.49
N MET A 71 2.21 8.22 -15.25
CA MET A 71 0.93 7.61 -14.90
C MET A 71 -0.24 8.57 -15.20
N PRO A 72 -1.19 8.17 -16.07
CA PRO A 72 -2.29 9.04 -16.48
C PRO A 72 -3.39 9.14 -15.43
N THR A 73 -3.51 8.14 -14.56
CA THR A 73 -4.58 8.02 -13.57
C THR A 73 -4.16 8.65 -12.25
N PRO A 74 -4.89 9.66 -11.73
CA PRO A 74 -4.66 10.19 -10.39
C PRO A 74 -4.73 9.09 -9.33
N LEU A 75 -3.80 9.11 -8.37
CA LEU A 75 -3.69 8.12 -7.31
C LEU A 75 -3.77 8.78 -5.94
N LEU A 76 -4.68 8.31 -5.09
CA LEU A 76 -4.61 8.57 -3.66
C LEU A 76 -3.82 7.45 -2.99
N LEU A 77 -2.71 7.81 -2.35
CA LEU A 77 -1.97 6.92 -1.46
C LEU A 77 -2.41 7.16 -0.03
N ILE A 78 -2.81 6.09 0.66
CA ILE A 78 -3.12 6.12 2.10
C ILE A 78 -2.18 5.14 2.79
N THR A 79 -1.60 5.55 3.93
CA THR A 79 -0.77 4.70 4.76
C THR A 79 -1.01 5.01 6.24
N GLY A 80 -0.65 4.09 7.12
CA GLY A 80 -0.67 4.32 8.56
C GLY A 80 0.70 4.79 9.05
N GLU A 81 0.73 5.78 9.93
CA GLU A 81 1.96 6.30 10.54
C GLU A 81 2.75 5.20 11.27
N LEU A 82 2.03 4.29 11.92
CA LEU A 82 2.60 3.19 12.72
C LEU A 82 2.72 1.87 11.94
N ASP A 83 2.68 1.91 10.60
CA ASP A 83 2.80 0.71 9.78
C ASP A 83 4.22 0.11 9.87
N GLN A 84 4.34 -0.99 10.63
CA GLN A 84 5.59 -1.73 10.82
C GLN A 84 5.79 -2.83 9.76
N GLN A 85 4.74 -3.20 9.03
CA GLN A 85 4.84 -4.19 7.96
C GLN A 85 5.40 -3.56 6.68
N LEU A 86 4.96 -2.34 6.39
CA LEU A 86 5.33 -1.53 5.24
C LEU A 86 5.63 -0.09 5.70
N PRO A 87 6.77 0.14 6.37
CA PRO A 87 7.07 1.46 6.93
C PRO A 87 6.97 2.56 5.87
N PRO A 88 6.18 3.64 6.10
CA PRO A 88 5.99 4.70 5.11
C PRO A 88 7.29 5.29 4.57
N GLN A 89 8.32 5.37 5.42
CA GLN A 89 9.61 5.97 5.11
C GLN A 89 10.36 5.22 4.00
N THR A 90 10.27 3.90 4.00
CA THR A 90 10.94 3.03 3.03
C THR A 90 10.08 2.74 1.80
N HIS A 91 8.77 2.80 1.93
CA HIS A 91 7.82 2.50 0.86
C HIS A 91 7.23 3.77 0.23
N VAL A 92 6.14 4.27 0.78
CA VAL A 92 5.31 5.29 0.13
C VAL A 92 5.99 6.65 0.01
N HIS A 93 6.83 7.06 0.98
CA HIS A 93 7.48 8.37 0.96
C HIS A 93 8.40 8.56 -0.25
N GLN A 94 9.04 7.50 -0.73
CA GLN A 94 9.86 7.57 -1.94
C GLN A 94 9.03 7.63 -3.21
N MET A 95 7.91 6.88 -3.25
CA MET A 95 7.02 6.83 -4.41
C MET A 95 6.25 8.15 -4.61
N ARG A 96 5.72 8.75 -3.54
CA ARG A 96 4.82 9.92 -3.62
C ARG A 96 5.39 11.10 -4.40
N HIS A 97 6.72 11.31 -4.34
CA HIS A 97 7.40 12.40 -5.05
C HIS A 97 7.53 12.17 -6.56
N LEU A 98 7.26 10.96 -7.02
CA LEU A 98 7.32 10.58 -8.43
C LEU A 98 5.95 10.64 -9.10
N LEU A 99 4.87 10.77 -8.33
CA LEU A 99 3.51 10.77 -8.85
C LEU A 99 3.15 12.10 -9.53
N PRO A 100 2.23 12.07 -10.51
CA PRO A 100 1.65 13.29 -11.07
C PRO A 100 1.04 14.20 -10.00
N SER A 101 1.04 15.50 -10.25
CA SER A 101 0.51 16.51 -9.31
C SER A 101 -0.99 16.39 -9.01
N SER A 102 -1.72 15.60 -9.80
CA SER A 102 -3.12 15.25 -9.56
C SER A 102 -3.29 14.14 -8.50
N SER A 103 -2.20 13.47 -8.13
CA SER A 103 -2.19 12.44 -7.08
C SER A 103 -2.06 13.07 -5.69
N GLU A 104 -2.51 12.34 -4.68
CA GLU A 104 -2.50 12.79 -3.28
C GLU A 104 -1.90 11.73 -2.38
N TYR A 105 -1.41 12.17 -1.23
CA TYR A 105 -0.90 11.32 -0.16
C TYR A 105 -1.55 11.70 1.16
N HIS A 106 -2.03 10.71 1.88
CA HIS A 106 -2.63 10.87 3.21
C HIS A 106 -2.05 9.83 4.16
N GLU A 107 -1.40 10.30 5.22
CA GLU A 107 -0.87 9.47 6.30
C GLU A 107 -1.80 9.60 7.50
N ILE A 108 -2.35 8.46 7.94
CA ILE A 108 -3.30 8.44 9.05
C ILE A 108 -2.53 8.18 10.32
N SER A 109 -2.62 9.15 11.25
CA SER A 109 -2.01 9.04 12.57
C SER A 109 -2.56 7.83 13.32
N ASP A 110 -1.70 7.23 14.14
CA ASP A 110 -2.01 6.07 14.98
C ASP A 110 -2.41 4.78 14.22
N ALA A 111 -2.61 4.83 12.90
CA ALA A 111 -2.93 3.64 12.12
C ALA A 111 -1.69 2.78 11.87
N HIS A 112 -1.84 1.47 12.00
CA HIS A 112 -0.86 0.47 11.55
C HIS A 112 -1.38 -0.28 10.33
N HIS A 113 -0.59 -1.23 9.80
CA HIS A 113 -0.92 -1.93 8.54
C HIS A 113 -2.32 -2.54 8.52
N PHE A 114 -2.72 -3.19 9.62
CA PHE A 114 -4.00 -3.90 9.72
C PHE A 114 -5.17 -3.06 10.20
N SER A 115 -4.95 -1.78 10.55
CA SER A 115 -6.02 -0.86 10.97
C SER A 115 -7.06 -0.61 9.86
N PHE A 116 -6.68 -0.87 8.61
CA PHE A 116 -7.56 -0.72 7.44
C PHE A 116 -8.44 -1.95 7.17
N LEU A 117 -8.20 -3.07 7.86
CA LEU A 117 -9.05 -4.26 7.77
C LEU A 117 -10.37 -4.06 8.53
N PRO A 118 -11.41 -4.85 8.21
CA PRO A 118 -12.66 -4.85 8.97
C PRO A 118 -12.43 -5.06 10.46
N LEU A 119 -13.41 -4.63 11.27
CA LEU A 119 -13.40 -4.91 12.71
C LEU A 119 -13.39 -6.42 12.95
N CYS A 120 -12.58 -6.85 13.89
CA CYS A 120 -12.56 -8.24 14.31
C CYS A 120 -13.84 -8.60 15.07
N GLY A 121 -14.31 -9.82 14.86
CA GLY A 121 -15.43 -10.38 15.63
C GLY A 121 -15.03 -10.78 17.04
N ASP A 122 -16.03 -11.10 17.85
CA ASP A 122 -15.83 -11.56 19.23
C ASP A 122 -14.94 -12.82 19.26
N GLY A 123 -13.96 -12.84 20.14
CA GLY A 123 -13.02 -13.96 20.31
C GLY A 123 -11.90 -14.02 19.27
N ALA A 124 -11.84 -13.11 18.29
CA ALA A 124 -10.81 -13.14 17.25
C ALA A 124 -9.40 -12.90 17.80
N VAL A 125 -9.26 -12.04 18.81
CA VAL A 125 -7.96 -11.75 19.46
C VAL A 125 -7.41 -13.00 20.11
N GLU A 126 -8.25 -13.72 20.86
CA GLU A 126 -7.88 -14.96 21.54
C GLU A 126 -7.51 -16.07 20.54
N LEU A 127 -8.27 -16.21 19.46
CA LEU A 127 -7.99 -17.19 18.42
C LEU A 127 -6.67 -16.90 17.69
N LEU A 128 -6.42 -15.64 17.33
CA LEU A 128 -5.19 -15.24 16.65
C LEU A 128 -3.97 -15.31 17.57
N ALA A 129 -4.15 -15.18 18.88
CA ALA A 129 -3.06 -15.32 19.84
C ALA A 129 -2.45 -16.73 19.84
N GLU A 130 -3.18 -17.78 19.44
CA GLU A 130 -2.66 -19.14 19.31
C GLU A 130 -1.54 -19.22 18.26
N SER A 131 -1.55 -18.35 17.25
CA SER A 131 -0.53 -18.24 16.19
C SER A 131 0.39 -17.02 16.34
N ASN A 132 0.27 -16.22 17.40
CA ASN A 132 0.94 -14.94 17.62
C ASN A 132 0.57 -13.88 16.55
N GLU A 133 -0.68 -13.89 16.09
CA GLU A 133 -1.20 -12.97 15.07
C GLU A 133 -2.26 -12.00 15.62
N GLU A 134 -2.44 -11.91 16.93
CA GLU A 134 -3.44 -11.03 17.56
C GLU A 134 -3.23 -9.56 17.23
N PHE A 135 -2.02 -9.18 16.81
CA PHE A 135 -1.72 -7.81 16.35
C PHE A 135 -2.57 -7.37 15.15
N VAL A 136 -3.13 -8.32 14.38
CA VAL A 136 -4.06 -8.03 13.28
C VAL A 136 -5.33 -7.36 13.78
N CYS A 137 -5.74 -7.67 15.02
CA CYS A 137 -6.97 -7.17 15.65
C CYS A 137 -6.75 -6.10 16.72
N LYS A 138 -5.50 -5.73 17.02
CA LYS A 138 -5.15 -4.74 18.05
C LYS A 138 -4.67 -3.46 17.37
N GLU A 139 -5.09 -2.31 17.90
CA GLU A 139 -4.50 -1.03 17.52
C GLU A 139 -3.29 -0.72 18.43
N PHE A 140 -2.29 -0.02 17.89
CA PHE A 140 -1.06 0.32 18.59
C PHE A 140 -1.00 1.80 19.01
N GLY A 141 -1.82 2.63 18.37
CA GLY A 141 -1.99 4.04 18.70
C GLY A 141 -3.15 4.28 19.69
N GLU A 142 -3.48 5.55 19.88
CA GLU A 142 -4.58 5.97 20.76
C GLU A 142 -5.93 5.92 20.04
N GLU A 143 -5.92 6.04 18.70
CA GLU A 143 -7.14 6.03 17.89
C GLU A 143 -7.72 4.63 17.72
N SER A 144 -9.03 4.57 17.70
CA SER A 144 -9.76 3.33 17.45
C SER A 144 -9.87 3.02 15.97
N ARG A 145 -9.95 1.75 15.61
CA ARG A 145 -10.14 1.32 14.20
C ARG A 145 -11.37 1.96 13.52
N PRO A 146 -12.53 2.14 14.19
CA PRO A 146 -13.64 2.90 13.61
C PRO A 146 -13.31 4.35 13.28
N ALA A 147 -12.50 5.03 14.11
CA ALA A 147 -12.06 6.40 13.85
C ALA A 147 -11.10 6.45 12.65
N ILE A 148 -10.14 5.52 12.58
CA ILE A 148 -9.23 5.34 11.42
C ILE A 148 -10.02 5.08 10.13
N HIS A 149 -11.05 4.21 10.19
CA HIS A 149 -11.94 3.96 9.04
C HIS A 149 -12.70 5.21 8.61
N ALA A 150 -13.22 5.99 9.56
CA ALA A 150 -13.94 7.21 9.26
C ALA A 150 -13.03 8.24 8.57
N GLU A 151 -11.79 8.40 9.03
CA GLU A 151 -10.81 9.26 8.39
C GLU A 151 -10.41 8.75 7.00
N THR A 152 -10.15 7.46 6.86
CA THR A 152 -9.87 6.82 5.57
C THR A 152 -10.98 7.08 4.56
N LEU A 153 -12.24 6.86 4.94
CA LEU A 153 -13.40 7.11 4.08
C LEU A 153 -13.54 8.58 3.71
N ARG A 154 -13.26 9.49 4.65
CA ARG A 154 -13.28 10.94 4.39
C ARG A 154 -12.25 11.29 3.32
N ALA A 155 -10.99 10.85 3.48
CA ALA A 155 -9.91 11.11 2.53
C ALA A 155 -10.25 10.57 1.13
N ILE A 156 -10.78 9.34 1.03
CA ILE A 156 -11.21 8.73 -0.23
C ILE A 156 -12.33 9.55 -0.87
N THR A 157 -13.34 9.94 -0.09
CA THR A 157 -14.49 10.67 -0.60
C THR A 157 -14.09 12.04 -1.15
N GLU A 158 -13.29 12.79 -0.39
CA GLU A 158 -12.77 14.11 -0.80
C GLU A 158 -11.94 14.01 -2.09
N PHE A 159 -11.04 13.02 -2.16
CA PHE A 159 -10.26 12.76 -3.37
C PHE A 159 -11.14 12.45 -4.58
N LEU A 160 -12.11 11.54 -4.45
CA LEU A 160 -13.00 11.15 -5.56
C LEU A 160 -13.89 12.30 -6.03
N ILE A 161 -14.32 13.19 -5.12
CA ILE A 161 -15.06 14.42 -5.47
C ILE A 161 -14.13 15.36 -6.25
N LYS A 162 -12.92 15.58 -5.78
CA LYS A 162 -11.92 16.44 -6.45
C LYS A 162 -11.58 15.92 -7.85
N GLN A 163 -11.48 14.60 -8.02
CA GLN A 163 -11.28 13.97 -9.34
C GLN A 163 -12.57 13.89 -10.18
N ARG A 164 -13.70 14.46 -9.71
CA ARG A 164 -15.00 14.44 -10.38
C ARG A 164 -15.52 13.03 -10.69
N VAL A 165 -15.14 12.06 -9.89
CA VAL A 165 -15.66 10.68 -9.96
C VAL A 165 -16.97 10.58 -9.21
N LEU A 166 -17.04 11.20 -8.02
CA LEU A 166 -18.28 11.38 -7.26
C LEU A 166 -18.85 12.78 -7.50
N ARG A 167 -20.16 12.90 -7.46
CA ARG A 167 -20.91 14.17 -7.44
C ARG A 167 -21.63 14.27 -6.09
N MET A 168 -21.50 15.42 -5.44
CA MET A 168 -22.37 15.77 -4.31
C MET A 168 -23.73 16.19 -4.84
#